data_22afb0621ea9a54750f05482fec3ea83
#
_entry.id   22afb0621ea9a54750f05482fec3ea83
#
_cell.length_a   1.000
_cell.length_b   1.000
_cell.length_c   1.000
_cell.angle_alpha   90.00
_cell.angle_beta   90.00
_cell.angle_gamma   90.00
#
_symmetry.space_group_name_H-M   'P 1'
#
loop_
_entity.id
_entity.type
_entity.pdbx_description
1 polymer ?
#
loop_
_entity_poly.entity_id
_entity_poly.type
_entity_poly.pdbx_seq_one_letter_code
_entity_poly.pdbx_strand_id
1 'polypeptide(L)'
;MVKDMTNGSPSKHILGFAVPMLFGMLFQQFYNLVDTIIVGKTLGVEALAGVGATGSINFMIIGFCMGVCNGFVIPVAQCFGAKKPSDLRKYVFNGYICSVVFAIVLTLASVIFCRRILIVMNTPADIIDHAYNYIVVIFIGIPTVFLYNMVSGVIRSLGDSKTPVVFLVLSSIINVVLDFFLILVCKMGVAGAGWATVTSQLISGLTCLIYMYKKYDILKGDKSERVLDRRFITNLCMNGVPMGLQYSITAIGSTILQAAVNTLGSTYVAAMTAGSKMFNFTCCPFDALGSTMATYAGQNVGAAKIKRLGQGVRSAMIIGSIYSVLSLVALYFTTDYIALLFVNASETTIIALTRQFILASACFYIPLTGVNVVRFCIQGMGFSVFAISAGILEMIGRAFAAIILIPNIGFMGACLASPIAWIAADAFLFPAFIHCARKLNARHNIKSN
;
A
#
# COMPACT_ATOMS: atom_id res chain seq x y z
N MET A 1 9.32 -9.03 -18.75
CA MET A 1 8.63 -9.83 -19.78
C MET A 1 7.15 -9.86 -19.48
N VAL A 2 6.31 -9.53 -20.45
CA VAL A 2 4.83 -9.65 -20.35
C VAL A 2 4.47 -11.11 -20.03
N LYS A 3 3.68 -11.33 -18.98
CA LYS A 3 3.23 -12.68 -18.57
C LYS A 3 1.72 -12.78 -18.59
N ASP A 4 1.22 -13.69 -19.40
CA ASP A 4 -0.19 -14.10 -19.37
C ASP A 4 -0.40 -15.07 -18.19
N MET A 5 -1.19 -14.64 -17.18
CA MET A 5 -1.52 -15.44 -15.99
C MET A 5 -2.78 -16.28 -16.18
N THR A 6 -3.38 -16.26 -17.36
CA THR A 6 -4.63 -16.97 -17.64
C THR A 6 -4.44 -18.46 -17.95
N ASN A 7 -3.21 -18.90 -18.18
CA ASN A 7 -2.87 -20.29 -18.50
C ASN A 7 -1.76 -20.82 -17.56
N GLY A 8 -1.65 -22.12 -17.42
CA GLY A 8 -0.62 -22.76 -16.59
C GLY A 8 -0.94 -22.79 -15.09
N SER A 9 0.06 -23.09 -14.25
CA SER A 9 -0.10 -23.27 -12.80
C SER A 9 -0.30 -21.93 -12.08
N PRO A 10 -1.41 -21.73 -11.32
CA PRO A 10 -1.63 -20.52 -10.54
C PRO A 10 -0.50 -20.24 -9.56
N SER A 11 0.00 -21.25 -8.83
CA SER A 11 1.06 -21.07 -7.84
C SER A 11 2.36 -20.54 -8.45
N LYS A 12 2.76 -21.06 -9.64
CA LYS A 12 3.96 -20.58 -10.35
C LYS A 12 3.81 -19.12 -10.80
N HIS A 13 2.62 -18.74 -11.26
CA HIS A 13 2.36 -17.35 -11.65
C HIS A 13 2.38 -16.42 -10.44
N ILE A 14 1.70 -16.81 -9.35
CA ILE A 14 1.61 -16.02 -8.12
C ILE A 14 3.00 -15.82 -7.51
N LEU A 15 3.77 -16.88 -7.30
CA LEU A 15 5.14 -16.78 -6.78
C LEU A 15 6.06 -15.98 -7.71
N GLY A 16 6.02 -16.28 -9.01
CA GLY A 16 6.88 -15.61 -10.00
C GLY A 16 6.58 -14.11 -10.16
N PHE A 17 5.40 -13.63 -9.72
CA PHE A 17 5.03 -12.23 -9.72
C PHE A 17 5.23 -11.60 -8.33
N ALA A 18 4.87 -12.29 -7.25
CA ALA A 18 4.95 -11.79 -5.89
C ALA A 18 6.40 -11.61 -5.41
N VAL A 19 7.31 -12.54 -5.76
CA VAL A 19 8.69 -12.48 -5.28
C VAL A 19 9.43 -11.20 -5.73
N PRO A 20 9.41 -10.78 -7.00
CA PRO A 20 10.00 -9.49 -7.38
C PRO A 20 9.34 -8.31 -6.65
N MET A 21 8.01 -8.31 -6.50
CA MET A 21 7.30 -7.25 -5.78
C MET A 21 7.70 -7.18 -4.31
N LEU A 22 7.87 -8.33 -3.66
CA LEU A 22 8.36 -8.42 -2.28
C LEU A 22 9.72 -7.72 -2.14
N PHE A 23 10.67 -8.02 -3.03
CA PHE A 23 11.97 -7.33 -3.00
C PHE A 23 11.83 -5.82 -3.15
N GLY A 24 10.96 -5.35 -4.05
CA GLY A 24 10.68 -3.92 -4.19
C GLY A 24 10.14 -3.29 -2.92
N MET A 25 9.18 -3.95 -2.26
CA MET A 25 8.61 -3.46 -1.00
C MET A 25 9.62 -3.48 0.14
N LEU A 26 10.47 -4.50 0.24
CA LEU A 26 11.55 -4.54 1.22
C LEU A 26 12.58 -3.41 0.99
N PHE A 27 12.98 -3.17 -0.25
CA PHE A 27 13.83 -2.01 -0.58
C PHE A 27 13.18 -0.69 -0.18
N GLN A 28 11.87 -0.57 -0.37
CA GLN A 28 11.12 0.62 0.06
C GLN A 28 11.15 0.80 1.58
N GLN A 29 11.01 -0.27 2.36
CA GLN A 29 11.13 -0.18 3.82
C GLN A 29 12.56 0.18 4.25
N PHE A 30 13.57 -0.37 3.60
CA PHE A 30 14.96 -0.02 3.89
C PHE A 30 15.27 1.45 3.61
N TYR A 31 14.86 1.99 2.47
CA TYR A 31 15.15 3.39 2.19
C TYR A 31 14.38 4.33 3.13
N ASN A 32 13.14 4.03 3.51
CA ASN A 32 12.39 4.80 4.50
C ASN A 32 13.12 4.83 5.87
N LEU A 33 13.75 3.71 6.23
CA LEU A 33 14.58 3.64 7.44
C LEU A 33 15.84 4.50 7.31
N VAL A 34 16.52 4.43 6.18
CA VAL A 34 17.73 5.23 5.89
C VAL A 34 17.42 6.72 5.91
N ASP A 35 16.34 7.16 5.26
CA ASP A 35 15.88 8.54 5.26
C ASP A 35 15.61 9.05 6.69
N THR A 36 14.92 8.26 7.50
CA THR A 36 14.69 8.56 8.92
C THR A 36 15.99 8.72 9.71
N ILE A 37 16.99 7.86 9.44
CA ILE A 37 18.31 7.92 10.09
C ILE A 37 19.07 9.17 9.65
N ILE A 38 19.04 9.51 8.36
CA ILE A 38 19.71 10.71 7.82
C ILE A 38 19.11 11.95 8.50
N VAL A 39 17.79 12.12 8.47
CA VAL A 39 17.11 13.26 9.10
C VAL A 39 17.46 13.35 10.60
N GLY A 40 17.37 12.24 11.34
CA GLY A 40 17.64 12.24 12.79
C GLY A 40 19.07 12.58 13.15
N LYS A 41 20.06 12.06 12.38
CA LYS A 41 21.49 12.30 12.67
C LYS A 41 21.98 13.67 12.20
N THR A 42 21.37 14.23 11.13
CA THR A 42 21.87 15.46 10.52
C THR A 42 21.12 16.71 10.99
N LEU A 43 19.83 16.59 11.26
CA LEU A 43 18.95 17.74 11.60
C LEU A 43 18.50 17.73 13.06
N GLY A 44 18.74 16.64 13.78
CA GLY A 44 18.43 16.53 15.21
C GLY A 44 17.03 16.00 15.53
N VAL A 45 16.73 15.94 16.83
CA VAL A 45 15.54 15.27 17.37
C VAL A 45 14.24 16.00 17.04
N GLU A 46 14.23 17.32 17.06
CA GLU A 46 13.04 18.13 16.75
C GLU A 46 12.60 17.96 15.29
N ALA A 47 13.57 17.96 14.35
CA ALA A 47 13.32 17.72 12.93
C ALA A 47 12.79 16.30 12.71
N LEU A 48 13.37 15.29 13.36
CA LEU A 48 12.91 13.91 13.31
C LEU A 48 11.49 13.77 13.87
N ALA A 49 11.20 14.40 14.99
CA ALA A 49 9.86 14.42 15.58
C ALA A 49 8.84 15.11 14.67
N GLY A 50 9.24 16.21 14.02
CA GLY A 50 8.40 16.91 13.03
C GLY A 50 8.04 16.01 11.85
N VAL A 51 9.02 15.34 11.24
CA VAL A 51 8.78 14.37 10.14
C VAL A 51 7.92 13.21 10.65
N GLY A 52 8.20 12.68 11.83
CA GLY A 52 7.43 11.57 12.42
C GLY A 52 5.96 11.91 12.65
N ALA A 53 5.67 13.14 13.12
CA ALA A 53 4.30 13.60 13.34
C ALA A 53 3.44 13.64 12.07
N THR A 54 4.06 13.74 10.88
CA THR A 54 3.35 13.74 9.60
C THR A 54 2.94 12.35 9.11
N GLY A 55 3.43 11.27 9.73
CA GLY A 55 3.28 9.90 9.22
C GLY A 55 1.84 9.48 8.95
N SER A 56 0.92 9.77 9.87
CA SER A 56 -0.50 9.40 9.72
C SER A 56 -1.18 10.17 8.58
N ILE A 57 -0.91 11.46 8.45
CA ILE A 57 -1.46 12.30 7.38
C ILE A 57 -0.89 11.85 6.03
N ASN A 58 0.41 11.61 5.99
CA ASN A 58 1.09 11.13 4.80
C ASN A 58 0.47 9.80 4.34
N PHE A 59 0.30 8.84 5.24
CA PHE A 59 -0.32 7.56 4.91
C PHE A 59 -1.78 7.71 4.44
N MET A 60 -2.55 8.63 5.05
CA MET A 60 -3.93 8.89 4.65
C MET A 60 -4.03 9.45 3.23
N ILE A 61 -3.23 10.46 2.88
CA ILE A 61 -3.33 11.18 1.60
C ILE A 61 -2.57 10.43 0.50
N ILE A 62 -1.33 10.05 0.74
CA ILE A 62 -0.52 9.31 -0.25
C ILE A 62 -1.07 7.90 -0.45
N GLY A 63 -1.54 7.25 0.61
CA GLY A 63 -2.24 5.97 0.51
C GLY A 63 -3.51 6.07 -0.35
N PHE A 64 -4.29 7.15 -0.23
CA PHE A 64 -5.42 7.42 -1.13
C PHE A 64 -4.96 7.50 -2.59
N CYS A 65 -3.90 8.26 -2.88
CA CYS A 65 -3.35 8.38 -4.24
C CYS A 65 -2.93 7.01 -4.80
N MET A 66 -2.21 6.22 -4.01
CA MET A 66 -1.80 4.86 -4.38
C MET A 66 -2.99 3.94 -4.63
N GLY A 67 -4.01 4.00 -3.77
CA GLY A 67 -5.24 3.24 -3.91
C GLY A 67 -5.99 3.57 -5.19
N VAL A 68 -6.14 4.87 -5.50
CA VAL A 68 -6.76 5.34 -6.75
C VAL A 68 -6.03 4.79 -7.97
N CYS A 69 -4.69 4.91 -8.02
CA CYS A 69 -3.88 4.36 -9.11
C CYS A 69 -4.04 2.84 -9.25
N ASN A 70 -4.00 2.11 -8.13
CA ASN A 70 -4.20 0.65 -8.14
C ASN A 70 -5.59 0.26 -8.67
N GLY A 71 -6.63 1.06 -8.38
CA GLY A 71 -7.97 0.83 -8.93
C GLY A 71 -8.07 1.16 -10.43
N PHE A 72 -7.37 2.20 -10.90
CA PHE A 72 -7.37 2.57 -12.32
C PHE A 72 -6.74 1.51 -13.22
N VAL A 73 -5.84 0.71 -12.72
CA VAL A 73 -5.17 -0.33 -13.52
C VAL A 73 -5.91 -1.67 -13.55
N ILE A 74 -6.98 -1.85 -12.76
CA ILE A 74 -7.80 -3.07 -12.77
C ILE A 74 -8.44 -3.30 -14.14
N PRO A 75 -9.16 -2.32 -14.75
CA PRO A 75 -9.72 -2.49 -16.08
C PRO A 75 -8.65 -2.76 -17.16
N VAL A 76 -7.44 -2.19 -16.98
CA VAL A 76 -6.30 -2.47 -17.87
C VAL A 76 -5.91 -3.95 -17.83
N ALA A 77 -5.79 -4.54 -16.62
CA ALA A 77 -5.51 -5.96 -16.44
C ALA A 77 -6.63 -6.84 -17.03
N GLN A 78 -7.90 -6.43 -16.87
CA GLN A 78 -9.05 -7.13 -17.45
C GLN A 78 -9.02 -7.09 -18.99
N CYS A 79 -8.73 -5.93 -19.58
CA CYS A 79 -8.61 -5.80 -21.05
C CYS A 79 -7.42 -6.60 -21.58
N PHE A 80 -6.31 -6.66 -20.85
CA PHE A 80 -5.17 -7.50 -21.20
C PHE A 80 -5.55 -8.98 -21.24
N GLY A 81 -6.21 -9.48 -20.19
CA GLY A 81 -6.70 -10.86 -20.12
C GLY A 81 -7.75 -11.19 -21.21
N ALA A 82 -8.60 -10.21 -21.56
CA ALA A 82 -9.59 -10.31 -22.61
C ALA A 82 -9.00 -10.24 -24.04
N LYS A 83 -7.70 -9.98 -24.18
CA LYS A 83 -7.02 -9.76 -25.48
C LYS A 83 -7.64 -8.63 -26.29
N LYS A 84 -8.04 -7.53 -25.62
CA LYS A 84 -8.65 -6.33 -26.22
C LYS A 84 -7.69 -5.14 -26.16
N PRO A 85 -6.70 -5.04 -27.06
CA PRO A 85 -5.65 -4.03 -26.96
C PRO A 85 -6.17 -2.60 -27.19
N SER A 86 -7.21 -2.39 -28.01
CA SER A 86 -7.81 -1.08 -28.23
C SER A 86 -8.46 -0.54 -26.95
N ASP A 87 -9.32 -1.34 -26.28
CA ASP A 87 -9.94 -0.94 -25.01
C ASP A 87 -8.89 -0.73 -23.91
N LEU A 88 -7.83 -1.57 -23.88
CA LEU A 88 -6.70 -1.42 -22.97
C LEU A 88 -6.06 -0.03 -23.12
N ARG A 89 -5.73 0.39 -24.35
CA ARG A 89 -5.11 1.69 -24.61
C ARG A 89 -6.05 2.86 -24.24
N LYS A 90 -7.35 2.71 -24.50
CA LYS A 90 -8.35 3.71 -24.07
C LYS A 90 -8.40 3.84 -22.55
N TYR A 91 -8.37 2.72 -21.80
CA TYR A 91 -8.30 2.75 -20.33
C TYR A 91 -7.01 3.39 -19.84
N VAL A 92 -5.87 3.09 -20.44
CA VAL A 92 -4.58 3.70 -20.09
C VAL A 92 -4.61 5.21 -20.33
N PHE A 93 -5.10 5.66 -21.50
CA PHE A 93 -5.20 7.08 -21.82
C PHE A 93 -6.12 7.83 -20.86
N ASN A 94 -7.36 7.36 -20.69
CA ASN A 94 -8.32 7.98 -19.76
C ASN A 94 -7.82 7.89 -18.30
N GLY A 95 -7.12 6.84 -17.94
CA GLY A 95 -6.48 6.67 -16.63
C GLY A 95 -5.41 7.72 -16.35
N TYR A 96 -4.57 8.06 -17.32
CA TYR A 96 -3.62 9.17 -17.19
C TYR A 96 -4.31 10.51 -17.01
N ILE A 97 -5.35 10.79 -17.79
CA ILE A 97 -6.11 12.05 -17.65
C ILE A 97 -6.76 12.13 -16.27
N CYS A 98 -7.43 11.06 -15.82
CA CYS A 98 -7.98 11.01 -14.46
C CYS A 98 -6.89 11.21 -13.41
N SER A 99 -5.73 10.57 -13.56
CA SER A 99 -4.61 10.71 -12.63
C SER A 99 -4.12 12.15 -12.54
N VAL A 100 -4.01 12.86 -13.66
CA VAL A 100 -3.63 14.29 -13.69
C VAL A 100 -4.69 15.13 -12.95
N VAL A 101 -5.98 14.91 -13.21
CA VAL A 101 -7.06 15.64 -12.53
C VAL A 101 -7.03 15.39 -11.01
N PHE A 102 -6.95 14.12 -10.60
CA PHE A 102 -6.84 13.78 -9.18
C PHE A 102 -5.58 14.38 -8.54
N ALA A 103 -4.44 14.32 -9.24
CA ALA A 103 -3.19 14.89 -8.75
C ALA A 103 -3.32 16.41 -8.51
N ILE A 104 -3.88 17.15 -9.47
CA ILE A 104 -4.08 18.61 -9.33
C ILE A 104 -5.03 18.91 -8.15
N VAL A 105 -6.19 18.26 -8.10
CA VAL A 105 -7.19 18.52 -7.05
C VAL A 105 -6.62 18.18 -5.67
N LEU A 106 -5.98 17.03 -5.51
CA LEU A 106 -5.43 16.61 -4.23
C LEU A 106 -4.23 17.47 -3.81
N THR A 107 -3.35 17.83 -4.74
CA THR A 107 -2.23 18.75 -4.45
C THR A 107 -2.75 20.10 -3.95
N LEU A 108 -3.67 20.71 -4.68
CA LEU A 108 -4.24 22.01 -4.28
C LEU A 108 -4.92 21.94 -2.92
N ALA A 109 -5.78 20.93 -2.73
CA ALA A 109 -6.48 20.74 -1.45
C ALA A 109 -5.48 20.50 -0.32
N SER A 110 -4.53 19.58 -0.49
CA SER A 110 -3.58 19.23 0.58
C SER A 110 -2.64 20.38 0.92
N VAL A 111 -2.14 21.12 -0.06
CA VAL A 111 -1.24 22.26 0.17
C VAL A 111 -1.98 23.42 0.86
N ILE A 112 -3.18 23.77 0.37
CA ILE A 112 -3.97 24.88 0.93
C ILE A 112 -4.34 24.60 2.41
N PHE A 113 -4.74 23.37 2.70
CA PHE A 113 -5.19 22.99 4.04
C PHE A 113 -4.08 22.40 4.92
N CYS A 114 -2.85 22.27 4.44
CA CYS A 114 -1.73 21.61 5.11
C CYS A 114 -1.56 22.07 6.57
N ARG A 115 -1.41 23.37 6.80
CA ARG A 115 -1.19 23.91 8.14
C ARG A 115 -2.41 23.70 9.06
N ARG A 116 -3.63 23.82 8.52
CA ARG A 116 -4.87 23.57 9.27
C ARG A 116 -4.98 22.10 9.70
N ILE A 117 -4.61 21.18 8.83
CA ILE A 117 -4.61 19.74 9.13
C ILE A 117 -3.66 19.45 10.30
N LEU A 118 -2.44 20.00 10.30
CA LEU A 118 -1.47 19.82 11.37
C LEU A 118 -1.98 20.37 12.71
N ILE A 119 -2.66 21.53 12.70
CA ILE A 119 -3.28 22.12 13.90
C ILE A 119 -4.41 21.23 14.42
N VAL A 120 -5.31 20.77 13.57
CA VAL A 120 -6.42 19.86 13.95
C VAL A 120 -5.90 18.55 14.54
N MET A 121 -4.74 18.09 14.08
CA MET A 121 -4.08 16.90 14.63
C MET A 121 -3.30 17.16 15.93
N ASN A 122 -3.41 18.36 16.52
CA ASN A 122 -2.71 18.74 17.73
C ASN A 122 -1.19 18.55 17.65
N THR A 123 -0.58 18.87 16.49
CA THR A 123 0.87 18.86 16.36
C THR A 123 1.49 19.88 17.29
N PRO A 124 2.45 19.52 18.17
CA PRO A 124 3.07 20.45 19.12
C PRO A 124 3.70 21.66 18.42
N ALA A 125 3.63 22.82 19.06
CA ALA A 125 4.05 24.11 18.49
C ALA A 125 5.55 24.18 18.20
N ASP A 126 6.37 23.45 18.94
CA ASP A 126 7.83 23.34 18.79
C ASP A 126 8.26 22.61 17.52
N ILE A 127 7.45 21.66 17.03
CA ILE A 127 7.77 20.84 15.84
C ILE A 127 6.88 21.11 14.63
N ILE A 128 5.82 21.94 14.76
CA ILE A 128 4.84 22.16 13.68
C ILE A 128 5.47 22.74 12.41
N ASP A 129 6.46 23.60 12.54
CA ASP A 129 7.13 24.20 11.39
C ASP A 129 8.02 23.20 10.67
N HIS A 130 8.69 22.28 11.38
CA HIS A 130 9.41 21.16 10.78
C HIS A 130 8.44 20.20 10.07
N ALA A 131 7.32 19.86 10.71
CA ALA A 131 6.28 19.03 10.13
C ALA A 131 5.71 19.67 8.85
N TYR A 132 5.38 20.96 8.88
CA TYR A 132 4.86 21.70 7.74
C TYR A 132 5.85 21.75 6.58
N ASN A 133 7.10 22.12 6.84
CA ASN A 133 8.13 22.25 5.80
C ASN A 133 8.44 20.92 5.11
N TYR A 134 8.29 19.80 5.81
CA TYR A 134 8.43 18.47 5.21
C TYR A 134 7.20 18.08 4.40
N ILE A 135 6.02 18.08 5.05
CA ILE A 135 4.83 17.47 4.46
C ILE A 135 4.26 18.29 3.30
N VAL A 136 4.41 19.63 3.31
CA VAL A 136 3.97 20.47 2.19
C VAL A 136 4.71 20.14 0.90
N VAL A 137 6.02 19.81 0.98
CA VAL A 137 6.81 19.39 -0.16
C VAL A 137 6.31 18.04 -0.68
N ILE A 138 6.02 17.07 0.22
CA ILE A 138 5.43 15.79 -0.17
C ILE A 138 4.09 16.00 -0.88
N PHE A 139 3.25 16.93 -0.42
CA PHE A 139 1.97 17.23 -1.06
C PHE A 139 2.13 17.90 -2.42
N ILE A 140 3.11 18.80 -2.59
CA ILE A 140 3.50 19.32 -3.92
C ILE A 140 3.93 18.17 -4.83
N GLY A 141 4.53 17.12 -4.27
CA GLY A 141 4.97 15.91 -4.97
C GLY A 141 3.86 14.92 -5.34
N ILE A 142 2.59 15.12 -4.96
CA ILE A 142 1.49 14.20 -5.31
C ILE A 142 1.43 13.85 -6.82
N PRO A 143 1.67 14.78 -7.76
CA PRO A 143 1.71 14.44 -9.19
C PRO A 143 2.77 13.38 -9.53
N THR A 144 3.91 13.37 -8.85
CA THR A 144 4.96 12.38 -9.07
C THR A 144 4.56 11.01 -8.54
N VAL A 145 3.82 10.97 -7.42
CA VAL A 145 3.24 9.76 -6.86
C VAL A 145 2.25 9.14 -7.86
N PHE A 146 1.34 9.94 -8.42
CA PHE A 146 0.41 9.48 -9.45
C PHE A 146 1.15 8.97 -10.69
N LEU A 147 2.14 9.72 -11.18
CA LEU A 147 2.94 9.34 -12.34
C LEU A 147 3.58 7.96 -12.16
N TYR A 148 4.35 7.79 -11.09
CA TYR A 148 5.06 6.55 -10.84
C TYR A 148 4.10 5.37 -10.61
N ASN A 149 3.06 5.55 -9.76
CA ASN A 149 2.14 4.47 -9.43
C ASN A 149 1.26 4.07 -10.62
N MET A 150 0.83 5.02 -11.45
CA MET A 150 0.05 4.72 -12.65
C MET A 150 0.89 3.96 -13.68
N VAL A 151 2.11 4.44 -13.98
CA VAL A 151 3.01 3.78 -14.94
C VAL A 151 3.37 2.37 -14.46
N SER A 152 3.82 2.23 -13.22
CA SER A 152 4.18 0.93 -12.63
C SER A 152 2.98 -0.01 -12.56
N GLY A 153 1.79 0.52 -12.26
CA GLY A 153 0.54 -0.22 -12.25
C GLY A 153 0.13 -0.76 -13.62
N VAL A 154 0.25 0.05 -14.67
CA VAL A 154 0.03 -0.39 -16.07
C VAL A 154 0.98 -1.54 -16.43
N ILE A 155 2.28 -1.40 -16.14
CA ILE A 155 3.27 -2.45 -16.40
C ILE A 155 2.93 -3.75 -15.64
N ARG A 156 2.55 -3.63 -14.35
CA ARG A 156 2.08 -4.78 -13.55
C ARG A 156 0.84 -5.44 -14.15
N SER A 157 -0.10 -4.67 -14.67
CA SER A 157 -1.30 -5.19 -15.32
C SER A 157 -1.01 -6.05 -16.55
N LEU A 158 0.11 -5.79 -17.24
CA LEU A 158 0.62 -6.60 -18.33
C LEU A 158 1.39 -7.86 -17.85
N GLY A 159 1.41 -8.12 -16.54
CA GLY A 159 2.08 -9.27 -15.95
C GLY A 159 3.58 -9.11 -15.70
N ASP A 160 4.13 -7.90 -15.82
CA ASP A 160 5.54 -7.64 -15.50
C ASP A 160 5.67 -6.95 -14.14
N SER A 161 6.06 -7.72 -13.12
CA SER A 161 6.36 -7.19 -11.78
C SER A 161 7.81 -6.79 -11.58
N LYS A 162 8.74 -7.22 -12.46
CA LYS A 162 10.17 -6.98 -12.31
C LYS A 162 10.56 -5.55 -12.70
N THR A 163 10.03 -5.09 -13.83
CA THR A 163 10.39 -3.76 -14.36
C THR A 163 10.08 -2.62 -13.37
N PRO A 164 8.89 -2.53 -12.75
CA PRO A 164 8.63 -1.50 -11.74
C PRO A 164 9.57 -1.55 -10.55
N VAL A 165 9.98 -2.76 -10.12
CA VAL A 165 10.92 -2.92 -9.00
C VAL A 165 12.30 -2.35 -9.33
N VAL A 166 12.80 -2.55 -10.55
CA VAL A 166 14.09 -1.97 -10.96
C VAL A 166 14.05 -0.45 -10.84
N PHE A 167 12.98 0.20 -11.30
CA PHE A 167 12.81 1.65 -11.19
C PHE A 167 12.60 2.11 -9.74
N LEU A 168 11.98 1.29 -8.89
CA LEU A 168 11.86 1.57 -7.47
C LEU A 168 13.22 1.55 -6.76
N VAL A 169 14.05 0.55 -7.04
CA VAL A 169 15.41 0.48 -6.51
C VAL A 169 16.25 1.66 -6.99
N LEU A 170 16.16 2.02 -8.26
CA LEU A 170 16.82 3.20 -8.81
C LEU A 170 16.36 4.49 -8.09
N SER A 171 15.05 4.64 -7.89
CA SER A 171 14.49 5.76 -7.12
C SER A 171 15.07 5.83 -5.71
N SER A 172 15.17 4.69 -5.03
CA SER A 172 15.69 4.63 -3.67
C SER A 172 17.16 5.05 -3.59
N ILE A 173 17.98 4.63 -4.55
CA ILE A 173 19.39 5.03 -4.61
C ILE A 173 19.50 6.54 -4.87
N ILE A 174 18.74 7.06 -5.82
CA ILE A 174 18.71 8.51 -6.14
C ILE A 174 18.25 9.30 -4.92
N ASN A 175 17.21 8.82 -4.22
CA ASN A 175 16.69 9.47 -3.01
C ASN A 175 17.80 9.62 -1.94
N VAL A 176 18.49 8.54 -1.59
CA VAL A 176 19.56 8.59 -0.59
C VAL A 176 20.67 9.58 -0.99
N VAL A 177 21.09 9.58 -2.24
CA VAL A 177 22.10 10.53 -2.75
C VAL A 177 21.58 11.98 -2.65
N LEU A 178 20.35 12.21 -3.02
CA LEU A 178 19.72 13.54 -2.95
C LEU A 178 19.50 14.00 -1.52
N ASP A 179 19.19 13.10 -0.58
CA ASP A 179 19.07 13.44 0.84
C ASP A 179 20.40 14.03 1.36
N PHE A 180 21.51 13.34 1.13
CA PHE A 180 22.83 13.85 1.52
C PHE A 180 23.12 15.20 0.84
N PHE A 181 22.86 15.34 -0.44
CA PHE A 181 23.12 16.56 -1.19
C PHE A 181 22.25 17.73 -0.71
N LEU A 182 20.92 17.55 -0.64
CA LEU A 182 19.99 18.64 -0.31
C LEU A 182 20.05 19.03 1.17
N ILE A 183 20.28 18.06 2.06
CA ILE A 183 20.34 18.33 3.50
C ILE A 183 21.70 18.89 3.90
N LEU A 184 22.82 18.25 3.48
CA LEU A 184 24.15 18.61 3.96
C LEU A 184 24.82 19.72 3.12
N VAL A 185 24.69 19.65 1.79
CA VAL A 185 25.35 20.62 0.90
C VAL A 185 24.47 21.86 0.69
N CYS A 186 23.20 21.67 0.33
CA CYS A 186 22.26 22.78 0.10
C CYS A 186 21.65 23.33 1.40
N LYS A 187 21.81 22.65 2.54
CA LYS A 187 21.30 23.05 3.86
C LYS A 187 19.80 23.36 3.89
N MET A 188 19.01 22.58 3.15
CA MET A 188 17.54 22.80 3.02
C MET A 188 16.75 22.27 4.22
N GLY A 189 17.40 21.70 5.23
CA GLY A 189 16.71 21.13 6.40
C GLY A 189 15.77 19.99 6.04
N VAL A 190 14.66 19.87 6.76
CA VAL A 190 13.64 18.81 6.54
C VAL A 190 12.97 18.90 5.16
N ALA A 191 12.86 20.10 4.58
CA ALA A 191 12.36 20.29 3.22
C ALA A 191 13.26 19.58 2.19
N GLY A 192 14.58 19.50 2.45
CA GLY A 192 15.53 18.76 1.62
C GLY A 192 15.17 17.29 1.49
N ALA A 193 14.83 16.61 2.59
CA ALA A 193 14.36 15.22 2.57
C ALA A 193 13.07 15.07 1.73
N GLY A 194 12.11 16.00 1.90
CA GLY A 194 10.91 16.03 1.07
C GLY A 194 11.22 16.16 -0.43
N TRP A 195 12.08 17.11 -0.80
CA TRP A 195 12.47 17.31 -2.20
C TRP A 195 13.28 16.16 -2.78
N ALA A 196 14.13 15.51 -1.98
CA ALA A 196 14.85 14.30 -2.40
C ALA A 196 13.85 13.18 -2.78
N THR A 197 12.82 12.96 -1.96
CA THR A 197 11.77 11.99 -2.22
C THR A 197 10.98 12.33 -3.49
N VAL A 198 10.52 13.57 -3.63
CA VAL A 198 9.73 14.01 -4.80
C VAL A 198 10.55 13.93 -6.09
N THR A 199 11.80 14.39 -6.06
CA THR A 199 12.68 14.41 -7.23
C THR A 199 13.05 12.99 -7.67
N SER A 200 13.41 12.12 -6.74
CA SER A 200 13.73 10.71 -7.04
C SER A 200 12.55 9.97 -7.65
N GLN A 201 11.34 10.19 -7.13
CA GLN A 201 10.11 9.62 -7.70
C GLN A 201 9.79 10.19 -9.08
N LEU A 202 10.01 11.48 -9.30
CA LEU A 202 9.82 12.11 -10.62
C LEU A 202 10.75 11.50 -11.67
N ILE A 203 12.06 11.42 -11.37
CA ILE A 203 13.06 10.83 -12.26
C ILE A 203 12.69 9.38 -12.58
N SER A 204 12.37 8.60 -11.55
CA SER A 204 11.94 7.20 -11.72
C SER A 204 10.65 7.06 -12.51
N GLY A 205 9.66 7.90 -12.23
CA GLY A 205 8.39 7.88 -12.94
C GLY A 205 8.56 8.21 -14.43
N LEU A 206 9.33 9.25 -14.75
CA LEU A 206 9.60 9.64 -16.16
C LEU A 206 10.42 8.58 -16.89
N THR A 207 11.48 8.05 -16.29
CA THR A 207 12.31 7.01 -16.91
C THR A 207 11.52 5.71 -17.09
N CYS A 208 10.70 5.35 -16.14
CA CYS A 208 9.79 4.19 -16.23
C CYS A 208 8.74 4.39 -17.35
N LEU A 209 8.20 5.61 -17.51
CA LEU A 209 7.25 5.96 -18.57
C LEU A 209 7.89 5.83 -19.95
N ILE A 210 9.07 6.39 -20.13
CA ILE A 210 9.83 6.31 -21.41
C ILE A 210 10.13 4.84 -21.74
N TYR A 211 10.60 4.08 -20.75
CA TYR A 211 10.89 2.66 -20.89
C TYR A 211 9.62 1.88 -21.27
N MET A 212 8.51 2.15 -20.61
CA MET A 212 7.23 1.50 -20.86
C MET A 212 6.80 1.65 -22.33
N TYR A 213 6.80 2.87 -22.87
CA TYR A 213 6.40 3.09 -24.28
C TYR A 213 7.41 2.55 -25.30
N LYS A 214 8.70 2.46 -24.93
CA LYS A 214 9.70 1.84 -25.82
C LYS A 214 9.56 0.32 -25.87
N LYS A 215 9.25 -0.32 -24.76
CA LYS A 215 9.30 -1.79 -24.61
C LYS A 215 7.98 -2.50 -24.92
N TYR A 216 6.84 -1.89 -24.61
CA TYR A 216 5.54 -2.57 -24.71
C TYR A 216 4.75 -2.08 -25.91
N ASP A 217 4.88 -2.80 -27.06
CA ASP A 217 4.19 -2.44 -28.32
C ASP A 217 2.66 -2.43 -28.18
N ILE A 218 2.10 -3.24 -27.28
CA ILE A 218 0.66 -3.26 -26.99
C ILE A 218 0.09 -1.90 -26.59
N LEU A 219 0.93 -1.01 -26.04
CA LEU A 219 0.55 0.34 -25.62
C LEU A 219 0.67 1.36 -26.76
N LYS A 220 1.30 0.99 -27.87
CA LYS A 220 1.40 1.82 -29.07
C LYS A 220 0.11 1.67 -29.87
N GLY A 221 -0.60 2.75 -30.09
CA GLY A 221 -1.87 2.76 -30.80
C GLY A 221 -2.10 4.05 -31.57
N ASP A 222 -3.17 4.07 -32.35
CA ASP A 222 -3.54 5.19 -33.19
C ASP A 222 -4.07 6.38 -32.37
N LYS A 223 -3.97 7.59 -32.94
CA LYS A 223 -4.51 8.81 -32.34
C LYS A 223 -6.03 8.71 -32.08
N SER A 224 -6.76 7.92 -32.87
CA SER A 224 -8.20 7.65 -32.71
C SER A 224 -8.59 6.98 -31.39
N GLU A 225 -7.66 6.32 -30.71
CA GLU A 225 -7.87 5.69 -29.40
C GLU A 225 -7.65 6.63 -28.22
N ARG A 226 -7.11 7.84 -28.46
CA ARG A 226 -6.86 8.89 -27.46
C ARG A 226 -8.06 9.83 -27.35
N VAL A 227 -9.22 9.27 -27.02
CA VAL A 227 -10.47 10.01 -26.87
C VAL A 227 -10.93 9.94 -25.43
N LEU A 228 -11.37 11.08 -24.88
CA LEU A 228 -12.03 11.13 -23.58
C LEU A 228 -13.42 10.50 -23.74
N ASP A 229 -13.64 9.43 -23.00
CA ASP A 229 -14.93 8.71 -23.00
C ASP A 229 -15.42 8.55 -21.56
N ARG A 230 -16.61 9.09 -21.31
CA ARG A 230 -17.29 9.05 -20.01
C ARG A 230 -17.41 7.63 -19.46
N ARG A 231 -17.63 6.64 -20.31
CA ARG A 231 -17.77 5.24 -19.91
C ARG A 231 -16.50 4.70 -19.28
N PHE A 232 -15.33 4.97 -19.90
CA PHE A 232 -14.04 4.55 -19.36
C PHE A 232 -13.72 5.30 -18.07
N ILE A 233 -13.93 6.62 -18.04
CA ILE A 233 -13.70 7.46 -16.86
C ILE A 233 -14.57 6.98 -15.68
N THR A 234 -15.85 6.75 -15.90
CA THR A 234 -16.75 6.28 -14.83
C THR A 234 -16.29 4.94 -14.27
N ASN A 235 -15.88 4.00 -15.14
CA ASN A 235 -15.40 2.69 -14.70
C ASN A 235 -14.10 2.81 -13.91
N LEU A 236 -13.16 3.66 -14.34
CA LEU A 236 -11.92 3.95 -13.61
C LEU A 236 -12.22 4.51 -12.22
N CYS A 237 -13.06 5.54 -12.12
CA CYS A 237 -13.44 6.15 -10.85
C CYS A 237 -14.17 5.17 -9.92
N MET A 238 -15.07 4.32 -10.46
CA MET A 238 -15.76 3.29 -9.67
C MET A 238 -14.84 2.23 -9.09
N ASN A 239 -13.66 2.02 -9.66
CA ASN A 239 -12.64 1.14 -9.10
C ASN A 239 -11.64 1.92 -8.25
N GLY A 240 -11.16 3.08 -8.72
CA GLY A 240 -10.08 3.83 -8.08
C GLY A 240 -10.50 4.51 -6.78
N VAL A 241 -11.61 5.26 -6.79
CA VAL A 241 -12.05 6.00 -5.59
C VAL A 241 -12.31 5.09 -4.40
N PRO A 242 -13.04 3.96 -4.53
CA PRO A 242 -13.22 3.02 -3.44
C PRO A 242 -11.91 2.46 -2.88
N MET A 243 -10.93 2.16 -3.75
CA MET A 243 -9.63 1.68 -3.28
C MET A 243 -8.84 2.76 -2.56
N GLY A 244 -8.89 4.01 -3.03
CA GLY A 244 -8.29 5.14 -2.32
C GLY A 244 -8.91 5.35 -0.95
N LEU A 245 -10.25 5.39 -0.85
CA LEU A 245 -10.97 5.54 0.41
C LEU A 245 -10.66 4.42 1.41
N GLN A 246 -10.46 3.21 0.95
CA GLN A 246 -10.06 2.10 1.81
C GLN A 246 -8.76 2.39 2.56
N TYR A 247 -7.72 2.92 1.88
CA TYR A 247 -6.44 3.27 2.53
C TYR A 247 -6.65 4.37 3.58
N SER A 248 -7.46 5.39 3.26
CA SER A 248 -7.77 6.46 4.21
C SER A 248 -8.54 5.95 5.44
N ILE A 249 -9.51 5.05 5.26
CA ILE A 249 -10.27 4.44 6.36
C ILE A 249 -9.34 3.60 7.24
N THR A 250 -8.43 2.84 6.65
CA THR A 250 -7.42 2.08 7.40
C THR A 250 -6.50 2.99 8.21
N ALA A 251 -6.11 4.15 7.65
CA ALA A 251 -5.32 5.17 8.35
C ALA A 251 -6.07 5.72 9.58
N ILE A 252 -7.35 6.05 9.42
CA ILE A 252 -8.21 6.52 10.52
C ILE A 252 -8.27 5.48 11.65
N GLY A 253 -8.49 4.20 11.31
CA GLY A 253 -8.51 3.12 12.29
C GLY A 253 -7.20 2.97 13.06
N SER A 254 -6.06 3.14 12.38
CA SER A 254 -4.74 3.12 13.01
C SER A 254 -4.53 4.33 13.93
N THR A 255 -5.03 5.50 13.55
CA THR A 255 -4.95 6.73 14.39
C THR A 255 -5.78 6.60 15.66
N ILE A 256 -6.99 6.03 15.58
CA ILE A 256 -7.84 5.75 16.76
C ILE A 256 -7.11 4.81 17.72
N LEU A 257 -6.52 3.75 17.22
CA LEU A 257 -5.75 2.81 18.04
C LEU A 257 -4.54 3.48 18.69
N GLN A 258 -3.78 4.29 17.93
CA GLN A 258 -2.63 5.01 18.44
C GLN A 258 -3.02 5.98 19.57
N ALA A 259 -4.13 6.72 19.42
CA ALA A 259 -4.64 7.62 20.45
C ALA A 259 -4.97 6.86 21.74
N ALA A 260 -5.57 5.69 21.65
CA ALA A 260 -5.86 4.86 22.82
C ALA A 260 -4.58 4.30 23.48
N VAL A 261 -3.57 3.89 22.70
CA VAL A 261 -2.28 3.44 23.25
C VAL A 261 -1.53 4.58 23.95
N ASN A 262 -1.66 5.80 23.46
CA ASN A 262 -1.04 6.98 24.10
C ASN A 262 -1.53 7.18 25.55
N THR A 263 -2.76 6.77 25.88
CA THR A 263 -3.29 6.85 27.26
C THR A 263 -2.64 5.87 28.22
N LEU A 264 -1.99 4.82 27.73
CA LEU A 264 -1.27 3.83 28.55
C LEU A 264 0.08 4.36 29.05
N GLY A 265 0.67 5.33 28.36
CA GLY A 265 1.95 5.94 28.71
C GLY A 265 3.08 5.68 27.70
N SER A 266 4.18 6.41 27.87
CA SER A 266 5.30 6.46 26.91
C SER A 266 5.98 5.11 26.67
N THR A 267 6.09 4.27 27.68
CA THR A 267 6.69 2.92 27.58
C THR A 267 5.93 2.04 26.57
N TYR A 268 4.60 2.06 26.62
CA TYR A 268 3.75 1.29 25.70
C TYR A 268 3.77 1.87 24.29
N VAL A 269 3.81 3.19 24.17
CA VAL A 269 3.95 3.89 22.88
C VAL A 269 5.29 3.52 22.21
N ALA A 270 6.39 3.52 22.99
CA ALA A 270 7.71 3.11 22.48
C ALA A 270 7.71 1.66 22.02
N ALA A 271 7.13 0.76 22.82
CA ALA A 271 7.03 -0.67 22.47
C ALA A 271 6.19 -0.89 21.19
N MET A 272 5.03 -0.23 21.08
CA MET A 272 4.20 -0.32 19.89
C MET A 272 4.88 0.28 18.65
N THR A 273 5.63 1.35 18.81
CA THR A 273 6.38 1.98 17.70
C THR A 273 7.47 1.05 17.19
N ALA A 274 8.29 0.47 18.07
CA ALA A 274 9.30 -0.52 17.72
C ALA A 274 8.67 -1.75 17.04
N GLY A 275 7.59 -2.27 17.64
CA GLY A 275 6.84 -3.38 17.09
C GLY A 275 6.23 -3.10 15.71
N SER A 276 5.70 -1.89 15.49
CA SER A 276 5.15 -1.49 14.19
C SER A 276 6.21 -1.41 13.10
N LYS A 277 7.42 -0.98 13.42
CA LYS A 277 8.54 -1.02 12.46
C LYS A 277 8.87 -2.45 12.02
N MET A 278 8.96 -3.38 12.98
CA MET A 278 9.15 -4.81 12.69
C MET A 278 7.98 -5.38 11.87
N PHE A 279 6.75 -5.04 12.27
CA PHE A 279 5.53 -5.47 11.58
C PHE A 279 5.50 -5.05 10.11
N ASN A 280 5.90 -3.82 9.77
CA ASN A 280 5.94 -3.35 8.39
C ASN A 280 6.85 -4.21 7.50
N PHE A 281 8.00 -4.66 8.00
CA PHE A 281 8.87 -5.58 7.26
C PHE A 281 8.23 -6.96 7.08
N THR A 282 7.63 -7.51 8.14
CA THR A 282 7.03 -8.84 8.10
C THR A 282 5.73 -8.89 7.30
N CYS A 283 5.07 -7.74 7.07
CA CYS A 283 3.86 -7.66 6.25
C CYS A 283 4.11 -7.55 4.75
N CYS A 284 5.32 -7.17 4.31
CA CYS A 284 5.62 -7.03 2.87
C CYS A 284 5.24 -8.24 2.01
N PRO A 285 5.43 -9.51 2.44
CA PRO A 285 4.99 -10.67 1.65
C PRO A 285 3.47 -10.76 1.47
N PHE A 286 2.68 -10.37 2.47
CA PHE A 286 1.22 -10.36 2.36
C PHE A 286 0.73 -9.30 1.39
N ASP A 287 1.34 -8.12 1.40
CA ASP A 287 1.03 -7.02 0.47
C ASP A 287 1.45 -7.37 -0.96
N ALA A 288 2.59 -8.05 -1.13
CA ALA A 288 3.04 -8.56 -2.42
C ALA A 288 2.09 -9.63 -2.97
N LEU A 289 1.61 -10.55 -2.13
CA LEU A 289 0.58 -11.53 -2.50
C LEU A 289 -0.73 -10.84 -2.87
N GLY A 290 -1.18 -9.87 -2.08
CA GLY A 290 -2.39 -9.10 -2.36
C GLY A 290 -2.32 -8.43 -3.73
N SER A 291 -1.29 -7.62 -3.97
CA SER A 291 -1.10 -6.92 -5.26
C SER A 291 -1.00 -7.89 -6.44
N THR A 292 -0.39 -9.06 -6.23
CA THR A 292 -0.35 -10.14 -7.23
C THR A 292 -1.74 -10.67 -7.53
N MET A 293 -2.57 -10.86 -6.49
CA MET A 293 -3.93 -11.37 -6.64
C MET A 293 -4.84 -10.39 -7.37
N ALA A 294 -4.65 -9.08 -7.22
CA ALA A 294 -5.38 -8.08 -8.00
C ALA A 294 -5.11 -8.22 -9.51
N THR A 295 -3.83 -8.35 -9.89
CA THR A 295 -3.43 -8.54 -11.30
C THR A 295 -3.90 -9.90 -11.84
N TYR A 296 -3.69 -10.97 -11.07
CA TYR A 296 -4.12 -12.33 -11.43
C TYR A 296 -5.63 -12.40 -11.65
N ALA A 297 -6.41 -11.85 -10.72
CA ALA A 297 -7.86 -11.83 -10.82
C ALA A 297 -8.32 -10.98 -12.02
N GLY A 298 -7.77 -9.79 -12.22
CA GLY A 298 -8.10 -8.92 -13.35
C GLY A 298 -7.90 -9.64 -14.69
N GLN A 299 -6.74 -10.24 -14.92
CA GLN A 299 -6.46 -10.98 -16.16
C GLN A 299 -7.40 -12.18 -16.36
N ASN A 300 -7.65 -12.98 -15.30
CA ASN A 300 -8.52 -14.16 -15.41
C ASN A 300 -10.00 -13.79 -15.60
N VAL A 301 -10.49 -12.70 -15.00
CA VAL A 301 -11.83 -12.16 -15.26
C VAL A 301 -11.95 -11.71 -16.72
N GLY A 302 -10.96 -10.97 -17.21
CA GLY A 302 -10.92 -10.55 -18.61
C GLY A 302 -10.95 -11.73 -19.59
N ALA A 303 -10.25 -12.80 -19.28
CA ALA A 303 -10.20 -14.04 -20.06
C ALA A 303 -11.44 -14.95 -19.87
N ALA A 304 -12.45 -14.52 -19.10
CA ALA A 304 -13.63 -15.33 -18.74
C ALA A 304 -13.30 -16.64 -17.99
N LYS A 305 -12.13 -16.74 -17.35
CA LYS A 305 -11.66 -17.94 -16.64
C LYS A 305 -11.98 -17.90 -15.15
N ILE A 306 -13.26 -17.75 -14.80
CA ILE A 306 -13.71 -17.49 -13.43
C ILE A 306 -13.34 -18.62 -12.45
N LYS A 307 -13.35 -19.87 -12.89
CA LYS A 307 -12.91 -21.02 -12.04
C LYS A 307 -11.47 -20.86 -11.55
N ARG A 308 -10.60 -20.18 -12.32
CA ARG A 308 -9.21 -19.96 -11.92
C ARG A 308 -9.06 -18.98 -10.74
N LEU A 309 -10.05 -18.13 -10.48
CA LEU A 309 -10.04 -17.23 -9.32
C LEU A 309 -9.97 -18.03 -8.01
N GLY A 310 -10.83 -19.05 -7.86
CA GLY A 310 -10.80 -19.93 -6.68
C GLY A 310 -9.47 -20.72 -6.57
N GLN A 311 -8.92 -21.20 -7.69
CA GLN A 311 -7.61 -21.85 -7.70
C GLN A 311 -6.48 -20.88 -7.28
N GLY A 312 -6.52 -19.63 -7.75
CA GLY A 312 -5.57 -18.60 -7.37
C GLY A 312 -5.64 -18.25 -5.90
N VAL A 313 -6.86 -18.02 -5.38
CA VAL A 313 -7.08 -17.74 -3.95
C VAL A 313 -6.56 -18.90 -3.09
N ARG A 314 -6.90 -20.15 -3.43
CA ARG A 314 -6.39 -21.33 -2.71
C ARG A 314 -4.86 -21.39 -2.73
N SER A 315 -4.24 -21.17 -3.88
CA SER A 315 -2.77 -21.19 -4.02
C SER A 315 -2.12 -20.07 -3.19
N ALA A 316 -2.65 -18.84 -3.25
CA ALA A 316 -2.13 -17.70 -2.50
C ALA A 316 -2.33 -17.89 -0.97
N MET A 317 -3.47 -18.46 -0.54
CA MET A 317 -3.71 -18.78 0.86
C MET A 317 -2.72 -19.81 1.39
N ILE A 318 -2.41 -20.87 0.61
CA ILE A 318 -1.41 -21.86 1.00
C ILE A 318 -0.02 -21.21 1.13
N ILE A 319 0.40 -20.41 0.15
CA ILE A 319 1.70 -19.72 0.16
C ILE A 319 1.79 -18.77 1.37
N GLY A 320 0.76 -17.96 1.59
CA GLY A 320 0.72 -17.02 2.71
C GLY A 320 0.64 -17.70 4.07
N SER A 321 -0.08 -18.83 4.17
CA SER A 321 -0.14 -19.63 5.41
C SER A 321 1.21 -20.28 5.75
N ILE A 322 1.93 -20.80 4.75
CA ILE A 322 3.28 -21.32 4.95
C ILE A 322 4.20 -20.19 5.46
N TYR A 323 4.16 -19.02 4.81
CA TYR A 323 4.93 -17.87 5.27
C TYR A 323 4.52 -17.44 6.69
N SER A 324 3.23 -17.44 7.03
CA SER A 324 2.73 -17.08 8.36
C SER A 324 3.31 -17.96 9.46
N VAL A 325 3.34 -19.28 9.23
CA VAL A 325 3.92 -20.25 10.19
C VAL A 325 5.44 -20.05 10.30
N LEU A 326 6.14 -19.95 9.18
CA LEU A 326 7.59 -19.72 9.16
C LEU A 326 7.97 -18.39 9.83
N SER A 327 7.19 -17.34 9.58
CA SER A 327 7.37 -16.02 10.18
C SER A 327 7.14 -16.05 11.69
N LEU A 328 6.09 -16.74 12.17
CA LEU A 328 5.83 -16.89 13.60
C LEU A 328 6.99 -17.60 14.31
N VAL A 329 7.48 -18.70 13.74
CA VAL A 329 8.63 -19.45 14.30
C VAL A 329 9.89 -18.56 14.29
N ALA A 330 10.18 -17.89 13.18
CA ALA A 330 11.34 -17.00 13.10
C ALA A 330 11.25 -15.86 14.12
N LEU A 331 10.11 -15.18 14.22
CA LEU A 331 9.89 -14.08 15.15
C LEU A 331 9.97 -14.54 16.62
N TYR A 332 9.51 -15.73 16.92
CA TYR A 332 9.62 -16.28 18.30
C TYR A 332 11.07 -16.29 18.80
N PHE A 333 12.04 -16.59 17.93
CA PHE A 333 13.46 -16.66 18.29
C PHE A 333 14.22 -15.34 18.05
N THR A 334 13.74 -14.45 17.16
CA THR A 334 14.52 -13.28 16.71
C THR A 334 14.00 -11.96 17.22
N THR A 335 12.77 -11.87 17.75
CA THR A 335 12.14 -10.59 18.10
C THR A 335 12.97 -9.77 19.09
N ASP A 336 13.54 -10.39 20.12
CA ASP A 336 14.32 -9.70 21.13
C ASP A 336 15.58 -9.07 20.51
N TYR A 337 16.27 -9.81 19.62
CA TYR A 337 17.45 -9.31 18.90
C TYR A 337 17.10 -8.17 17.93
N ILE A 338 15.99 -8.28 17.23
CA ILE A 338 15.54 -7.24 16.29
C ILE A 338 15.09 -5.99 17.05
N ALA A 339 14.45 -6.16 18.21
CA ALA A 339 14.03 -5.03 19.06
C ALA A 339 15.23 -4.17 19.49
N LEU A 340 16.41 -4.77 19.70
CA LEU A 340 17.65 -4.06 20.03
C LEU A 340 18.13 -3.10 18.92
N LEU A 341 17.63 -3.22 17.70
CA LEU A 341 17.90 -2.24 16.63
C LEU A 341 17.17 -0.91 16.86
N PHE A 342 16.11 -0.92 17.67
CA PHE A 342 15.24 0.24 17.89
C PHE A 342 15.26 0.74 19.34
N VAL A 343 15.66 -0.11 20.29
CA VAL A 343 15.61 0.15 21.73
C VAL A 343 16.92 -0.26 22.38
N ASN A 344 17.37 0.50 23.39
CA ASN A 344 18.57 0.14 24.13
C ASN A 344 18.38 -1.15 24.93
N ALA A 345 19.43 -1.93 25.08
CA ALA A 345 19.40 -3.20 25.81
C ALA A 345 19.01 -3.07 27.30
N SER A 346 19.18 -1.89 27.89
CA SER A 346 18.73 -1.56 29.25
C SER A 346 17.22 -1.51 29.42
N GLU A 347 16.48 -1.27 28.32
CA GLU A 347 15.03 -1.08 28.34
C GLU A 347 14.29 -2.42 28.22
N THR A 348 14.53 -3.32 29.16
CA THR A 348 14.01 -4.71 29.13
C THR A 348 12.48 -4.78 29.07
N THR A 349 11.79 -3.84 29.73
CA THR A 349 10.32 -3.75 29.70
C THR A 349 9.80 -3.44 28.29
N ILE A 350 10.42 -2.48 27.57
CA ILE A 350 10.02 -2.12 26.22
C ILE A 350 10.27 -3.29 25.27
N ILE A 351 11.39 -4.01 25.41
CA ILE A 351 11.70 -5.20 24.61
C ILE A 351 10.64 -6.29 24.83
N ALA A 352 10.27 -6.56 26.09
CA ALA A 352 9.25 -7.56 26.42
C ALA A 352 7.87 -7.19 25.85
N LEU A 353 7.45 -5.93 25.93
CA LEU A 353 6.21 -5.43 25.36
C LEU A 353 6.22 -5.45 23.83
N THR A 354 7.33 -5.11 23.21
CA THR A 354 7.54 -5.23 21.75
C THR A 354 7.38 -6.68 21.30
N ARG A 355 7.99 -7.61 22.03
CA ARG A 355 7.82 -9.05 21.80
C ARG A 355 6.37 -9.48 21.92
N GLN A 356 5.68 -9.04 22.96
CA GLN A 356 4.26 -9.32 23.17
C GLN A 356 3.41 -8.85 21.99
N PHE A 357 3.62 -7.62 21.50
CA PHE A 357 2.90 -7.04 20.38
C PHE A 357 3.15 -7.82 19.07
N ILE A 358 4.41 -8.11 18.76
CA ILE A 358 4.78 -8.81 17.52
C ILE A 358 4.27 -10.24 17.52
N LEU A 359 4.45 -11.00 18.60
CA LEU A 359 4.00 -12.40 18.66
C LEU A 359 2.49 -12.51 18.67
N ALA A 360 1.77 -11.64 19.40
CA ALA A 360 0.33 -11.58 19.35
C ALA A 360 -0.19 -11.33 17.92
N SER A 361 0.44 -10.40 17.18
CA SER A 361 0.10 -10.15 15.78
C SER A 361 0.45 -11.34 14.88
N ALA A 362 1.62 -11.95 15.05
CA ALA A 362 2.12 -13.04 14.22
C ALA A 362 1.26 -14.32 14.33
N CYS A 363 0.68 -14.58 15.48
CA CYS A 363 -0.28 -15.68 15.66
C CYS A 363 -1.50 -15.58 14.72
N PHE A 364 -1.82 -14.38 14.27
CA PHE A 364 -2.97 -14.10 13.39
C PHE A 364 -2.58 -13.71 11.96
N TYR A 365 -1.38 -14.04 11.50
CA TYR A 365 -0.95 -13.78 10.13
C TYR A 365 -1.70 -14.60 9.07
N ILE A 366 -2.33 -15.73 9.45
CA ILE A 366 -3.21 -16.48 8.54
C ILE A 366 -4.47 -15.66 8.20
N PRO A 367 -5.23 -15.09 9.16
CA PRO A 367 -6.26 -14.09 8.85
C PRO A 367 -5.74 -12.90 8.03
N LEU A 368 -4.57 -12.34 8.34
CA LEU A 368 -3.98 -11.27 7.53
C LEU A 368 -3.74 -11.69 6.07
N THR A 369 -3.33 -12.96 5.86
CA THR A 369 -3.26 -13.54 4.51
C THR A 369 -4.62 -13.52 3.83
N GLY A 370 -5.68 -13.94 4.53
CA GLY A 370 -7.05 -13.92 4.04
C GLY A 370 -7.48 -12.54 3.58
N VAL A 371 -7.34 -11.56 4.47
CA VAL A 371 -7.66 -10.15 4.17
C VAL A 371 -6.95 -9.67 2.91
N ASN A 372 -5.63 -9.85 2.80
CA ASN A 372 -4.89 -9.37 1.64
C ASN A 372 -5.25 -10.14 0.37
N VAL A 373 -5.24 -11.45 0.39
CA VAL A 373 -5.48 -12.30 -0.79
C VAL A 373 -6.91 -12.11 -1.32
N VAL A 374 -7.91 -12.20 -0.44
CA VAL A 374 -9.32 -12.20 -0.86
C VAL A 374 -9.77 -10.79 -1.26
N ARG A 375 -9.41 -9.77 -0.47
CA ARG A 375 -9.74 -8.37 -0.76
C ARG A 375 -9.20 -7.93 -2.11
N PHE A 376 -7.91 -8.12 -2.35
CA PHE A 376 -7.30 -7.73 -3.62
C PHE A 376 -7.82 -8.58 -4.81
N CYS A 377 -8.19 -9.85 -4.57
CA CYS A 377 -8.86 -10.65 -5.59
C CYS A 377 -10.22 -10.06 -5.96
N ILE A 378 -11.06 -9.68 -4.99
CA ILE A 378 -12.36 -9.02 -5.21
C ILE A 378 -12.17 -7.69 -5.95
N GLN A 379 -11.16 -6.90 -5.59
CA GLN A 379 -10.81 -5.67 -6.31
C GLN A 379 -10.45 -5.96 -7.77
N GLY A 380 -9.57 -6.93 -8.03
CA GLY A 380 -9.20 -7.36 -9.38
C GLY A 380 -10.38 -7.88 -10.21
N MET A 381 -11.40 -8.44 -9.55
CA MET A 381 -12.68 -8.79 -10.18
C MET A 381 -13.51 -7.56 -10.59
N GLY A 382 -13.16 -6.35 -10.17
CA GLY A 382 -13.88 -5.10 -10.45
C GLY A 382 -14.99 -4.78 -9.45
N PHE A 383 -14.98 -5.39 -8.27
CA PHE A 383 -15.96 -5.15 -7.19
C PHE A 383 -15.31 -4.35 -6.03
N SER A 384 -14.63 -3.24 -6.36
CA SER A 384 -13.84 -2.46 -5.40
C SER A 384 -14.64 -1.88 -4.23
N VAL A 385 -15.96 -1.72 -4.36
CA VAL A 385 -16.85 -1.25 -3.28
C VAL A 385 -16.82 -2.20 -2.07
N PHE A 386 -16.76 -3.51 -2.30
CA PHE A 386 -16.65 -4.49 -1.19
C PHE A 386 -15.35 -4.32 -0.38
N ALA A 387 -14.31 -3.75 -0.98
CA ALA A 387 -13.07 -3.46 -0.29
C ALA A 387 -13.21 -2.33 0.74
N ILE A 388 -14.06 -1.33 0.48
CA ILE A 388 -14.41 -0.29 1.47
C ILE A 388 -15.10 -0.93 2.67
N SER A 389 -16.07 -1.81 2.45
CA SER A 389 -16.80 -2.49 3.52
C SER A 389 -15.85 -3.27 4.44
N ALA A 390 -14.86 -3.97 3.87
CA ALA A 390 -13.82 -4.63 4.65
C ALA A 390 -12.96 -3.63 5.44
N GLY A 391 -12.57 -2.51 4.85
CA GLY A 391 -11.84 -1.44 5.53
C GLY A 391 -12.63 -0.83 6.69
N ILE A 392 -13.94 -0.64 6.54
CA ILE A 392 -14.82 -0.17 7.60
C ILE A 392 -14.86 -1.18 8.75
N LEU A 393 -14.97 -2.48 8.45
CA LEU A 393 -14.96 -3.52 9.48
C LEU A 393 -13.61 -3.58 10.22
N GLU A 394 -12.49 -3.41 9.50
CA GLU A 394 -11.18 -3.28 10.14
C GLU A 394 -11.12 -2.05 11.07
N MET A 395 -11.64 -0.90 10.64
CA MET A 395 -11.70 0.30 11.47
C MET A 395 -12.57 0.10 12.71
N ILE A 396 -13.74 -0.52 12.56
CA ILE A 396 -14.64 -0.86 13.68
C ILE A 396 -13.93 -1.83 14.65
N GLY A 397 -13.22 -2.84 14.15
CA GLY A 397 -12.46 -3.78 14.97
C GLY A 397 -11.37 -3.08 15.80
N ARG A 398 -10.62 -2.16 15.20
CA ARG A 398 -9.62 -1.35 15.91
C ARG A 398 -10.26 -0.39 16.91
N ALA A 399 -11.38 0.26 16.55
CA ALA A 399 -12.11 1.13 17.45
C ALA A 399 -12.69 0.35 18.66
N PHE A 400 -13.21 -0.85 18.43
CA PHE A 400 -13.66 -1.74 19.50
C PHE A 400 -12.50 -2.09 20.46
N ALA A 401 -11.35 -2.44 19.93
CA ALA A 401 -10.17 -2.71 20.76
C ALA A 401 -9.72 -1.47 21.53
N ALA A 402 -9.71 -0.29 20.89
CA ALA A 402 -9.32 0.96 21.51
C ALA A 402 -10.27 1.39 22.66
N ILE A 403 -11.58 1.23 22.46
CA ILE A 403 -12.60 1.73 23.40
C ILE A 403 -12.93 0.70 24.50
N ILE A 404 -12.91 -0.60 24.15
CA ILE A 404 -13.36 -1.65 25.05
C ILE A 404 -12.19 -2.46 25.60
N LEU A 405 -11.27 -2.94 24.75
CA LEU A 405 -10.24 -3.87 25.21
C LEU A 405 -9.10 -3.16 25.94
N ILE A 406 -8.62 -2.03 25.44
CA ILE A 406 -7.50 -1.32 26.09
C ILE A 406 -7.85 -0.91 27.51
N PRO A 407 -9.02 -0.32 27.83
CA PRO A 407 -9.38 -0.01 29.20
C PRO A 407 -9.50 -1.21 30.13
N ASN A 408 -9.89 -2.39 29.60
CA ASN A 408 -10.12 -3.59 30.41
C ASN A 408 -8.91 -4.50 30.58
N ILE A 409 -8.08 -4.66 29.53
CA ILE A 409 -6.94 -5.59 29.53
C ILE A 409 -5.61 -4.91 29.16
N GLY A 410 -5.59 -3.57 29.17
CA GLY A 410 -4.38 -2.79 28.97
C GLY A 410 -3.74 -3.02 27.58
N PHE A 411 -2.41 -3.10 27.55
CA PHE A 411 -1.63 -3.22 26.31
C PHE A 411 -1.95 -4.47 25.50
N MET A 412 -2.40 -5.57 26.11
CA MET A 412 -2.85 -6.74 25.38
C MET A 412 -4.04 -6.40 24.47
N GLY A 413 -4.93 -5.49 24.87
CA GLY A 413 -6.01 -4.97 24.03
C GLY A 413 -5.48 -4.29 22.75
N ALA A 414 -4.39 -3.55 22.86
CA ALA A 414 -3.72 -2.96 21.70
C ALA A 414 -3.08 -4.02 20.79
N CYS A 415 -2.47 -5.04 21.36
CA CYS A 415 -1.89 -6.16 20.62
C CYS A 415 -2.93 -6.95 19.81
N LEU A 416 -4.14 -7.07 20.33
CA LEU A 416 -5.24 -7.80 19.68
C LEU A 416 -6.07 -6.95 18.71
N ALA A 417 -5.85 -5.65 18.64
CA ALA A 417 -6.63 -4.74 17.80
C ALA A 417 -6.59 -5.10 16.31
N SER A 418 -5.40 -5.33 15.76
CA SER A 418 -5.23 -5.73 14.36
C SER A 418 -5.72 -7.16 14.11
N PRO A 419 -5.40 -8.17 14.92
CA PRO A 419 -6.00 -9.51 14.82
C PRO A 419 -7.53 -9.52 14.74
N ILE A 420 -8.20 -8.81 15.63
CA ILE A 420 -9.67 -8.70 15.63
C ILE A 420 -10.17 -8.04 14.34
N ALA A 421 -9.51 -6.98 13.91
CA ALA A 421 -9.85 -6.30 12.66
C ALA A 421 -9.74 -7.23 11.45
N TRP A 422 -8.70 -8.07 11.37
CA TRP A 422 -8.51 -9.01 10.27
C TRP A 422 -9.57 -10.13 10.28
N ILE A 423 -9.89 -10.69 11.44
CA ILE A 423 -10.94 -11.71 11.57
C ILE A 423 -12.30 -11.14 11.15
N ALA A 424 -12.63 -9.91 11.59
CA ALA A 424 -13.88 -9.26 11.22
C ALA A 424 -13.96 -8.98 9.71
N ALA A 425 -12.85 -8.55 9.10
CA ALA A 425 -12.77 -8.35 7.65
C ALA A 425 -12.91 -9.67 6.89
N ASP A 426 -12.24 -10.74 7.31
CA ASP A 426 -12.31 -12.06 6.67
C ASP A 426 -13.71 -12.67 6.73
N ALA A 427 -14.41 -12.51 7.84
CA ALA A 427 -15.79 -12.97 8.00
C ALA A 427 -16.73 -12.36 6.94
N PHE A 428 -16.43 -11.16 6.45
CA PHE A 428 -17.14 -10.51 5.36
C PHE A 428 -16.56 -10.87 3.98
N LEU A 429 -15.24 -10.88 3.83
CA LEU A 429 -14.57 -11.00 2.53
C LEU A 429 -14.77 -12.37 1.89
N PHE A 430 -14.73 -13.47 2.65
CA PHE A 430 -14.94 -14.80 2.09
C PHE A 430 -16.34 -15.00 1.49
N PRO A 431 -17.46 -14.66 2.18
CA PRO A 431 -18.79 -14.66 1.57
C PRO A 431 -18.91 -13.70 0.37
N ALA A 432 -18.32 -12.50 0.48
CA ALA A 432 -18.33 -11.53 -0.60
C ALA A 432 -17.61 -12.05 -1.85
N PHE A 433 -16.48 -12.75 -1.71
CA PHE A 433 -15.77 -13.39 -2.81
C PHE A 433 -16.65 -14.42 -3.53
N ILE A 434 -17.31 -15.29 -2.78
CA ILE A 434 -18.23 -16.31 -3.34
C ILE A 434 -19.37 -15.63 -4.11
N HIS A 435 -19.97 -14.59 -3.53
CA HIS A 435 -21.03 -13.81 -4.17
C HIS A 435 -20.55 -13.19 -5.49
N CYS A 436 -19.41 -12.51 -5.47
CA CYS A 436 -18.84 -11.86 -6.65
C CYS A 436 -18.49 -12.87 -7.75
N ALA A 437 -17.90 -14.02 -7.38
CA ALA A 437 -17.57 -15.08 -8.33
C ALA A 437 -18.82 -15.68 -8.99
N ARG A 438 -19.89 -15.92 -8.22
CA ARG A 438 -21.19 -16.38 -8.74
C ARG A 438 -21.79 -15.36 -9.71
N LYS A 439 -21.77 -14.07 -9.36
CA LYS A 439 -22.29 -12.98 -10.20
C LYS A 439 -21.53 -12.88 -11.54
N LEU A 440 -20.22 -13.07 -11.54
CA LEU A 440 -19.42 -13.10 -12.76
C LEU A 440 -19.75 -14.33 -13.62
N ASN A 441 -19.87 -15.52 -13.02
CA ASN A 441 -20.28 -16.73 -13.76
C ASN A 441 -21.64 -16.56 -14.44
N ALA A 442 -22.64 -16.01 -13.72
CA ALA A 442 -23.96 -15.75 -14.30
C ALA A 442 -23.90 -14.78 -15.49
N ARG A 443 -23.11 -13.70 -15.38
CA ARG A 443 -22.92 -12.74 -16.49
C ARG A 443 -22.24 -13.35 -17.72
N HIS A 444 -21.35 -14.32 -17.53
CA HIS A 444 -20.67 -15.00 -18.64
C HIS A 444 -21.57 -16.01 -19.31
N ASN A 445 -22.36 -16.78 -18.56
CA ASN A 445 -23.32 -17.74 -19.12
C ASN A 445 -24.41 -17.05 -19.98
N ILE A 446 -24.85 -15.85 -19.58
CA ILE A 446 -25.82 -15.06 -20.37
C ILE A 446 -25.21 -14.55 -21.70
N LYS A 447 -23.88 -14.33 -21.77
CA LYS A 447 -23.21 -13.87 -22.99
C LYS A 447 -22.79 -14.99 -23.93
N SER A 448 -22.79 -16.24 -23.47
CA SER A 448 -22.46 -17.42 -24.26
C SER A 448 -23.68 -18.12 -24.87
N ASN A 449 -24.88 -17.77 -24.42
CA ASN A 449 -26.19 -18.09 -25.05
C ASN A 449 -26.66 -16.90 -25.90
#